data_141acaad769986b2aae39a1a7484d83f
#
_entry.id   141acaad769986b2aae39a1a7484d83f
#
_cell.length_a   1.000
_cell.length_b   1.000
_cell.length_c   1.000
_cell.angle_alpha   90.00
_cell.angle_beta   90.00
_cell.angle_gamma   90.00
#
_symmetry.space_group_name_H-M   'P 1'
#
loop_
_entity.id
_entity.type
_entity.pdbx_description
1 polymer ?
#
loop_
_entity_poly.entity_id
_entity_poly.type
_entity_poly.pdbx_seq_one_letter_code
_entity_poly.pdbx_strand_id
1 'polypeptide(L)'
;QEFLVDVERGFQTARDQGMKVIVRGSYGFRGPGGDYTTYEDPPLANMRRHIEQLAPIFAAHADIIALFEAGFIGPWGEWHSTQLANDMDQSRTFLHHLLDHTPRQSMVLVRYPLLKQQIFATGSGFEQVRLANAYSGEPVARVGHHNDCLLSSADDVGTYDRGGMDRAGEVAYLAEETLHTVFGGETCADFELNDCAPALEELATLHTSYLNSGWHPDVMKKWARDGCLEDVQRRLGAHLVLHESRIPAQ
;
A
#
# COMPACT_ATOMS: atom_id res chain seq x y z
N GLN A 1 -6.68 22.14 14.59
CA GLN A 1 -7.60 22.72 13.58
C GLN A 1 -6.86 23.16 12.32
N GLU A 2 -5.73 23.88 12.44
CA GLU A 2 -4.93 24.34 11.30
C GLU A 2 -4.48 23.20 10.39
N PHE A 3 -3.96 22.12 10.95
CA PHE A 3 -3.56 20.92 10.21
C PHE A 3 -4.69 20.33 9.35
N LEU A 4 -5.91 20.22 9.87
CA LEU A 4 -7.05 19.69 9.12
C LEU A 4 -7.44 20.59 7.93
N VAL A 5 -7.34 21.91 8.12
CA VAL A 5 -7.55 22.88 7.03
C VAL A 5 -6.50 22.75 5.93
N ASP A 6 -5.25 22.48 6.31
CA ASP A 6 -4.16 22.27 5.34
C ASP A 6 -4.33 20.95 4.58
N VAL A 7 -4.76 19.89 5.24
CA VAL A 7 -5.09 18.61 4.58
C VAL A 7 -6.22 18.80 3.57
N GLU A 8 -7.30 19.47 3.96
CA GLU A 8 -8.44 19.75 3.07
C GLU A 8 -8.02 20.60 1.87
N ARG A 9 -7.20 21.64 2.10
CA ARG A 9 -6.63 22.47 1.03
C ARG A 9 -5.77 21.64 0.06
N GLY A 10 -4.97 20.71 0.58
CA GLY A 10 -4.17 19.77 -0.23
C GLY A 10 -5.03 18.93 -1.16
N PHE A 11 -6.10 18.33 -0.64
CA PHE A 11 -7.05 17.56 -1.45
C PHE A 11 -7.76 18.43 -2.50
N GLN A 12 -8.19 19.64 -2.12
CA GLN A 12 -8.81 20.56 -3.09
C GLN A 12 -7.82 20.95 -4.20
N THR A 13 -6.57 21.20 -3.86
CA THR A 13 -5.52 21.51 -4.86
C THR A 13 -5.31 20.33 -5.82
N ALA A 14 -5.25 19.10 -5.32
CA ALA A 14 -5.13 17.91 -6.16
C ALA A 14 -6.34 17.77 -7.11
N ARG A 15 -7.55 18.01 -6.60
CA ARG A 15 -8.78 17.99 -7.43
C ARG A 15 -8.73 19.03 -8.54
N ASP A 16 -8.33 20.25 -8.22
CA ASP A 16 -8.26 21.37 -9.18
C ASP A 16 -7.23 21.11 -10.28
N GLN A 17 -6.19 20.32 -9.98
CA GLN A 17 -5.17 19.88 -10.94
C GLN A 17 -5.51 18.56 -11.65
N GLY A 18 -6.68 17.96 -11.40
CA GLY A 18 -7.10 16.70 -12.02
C GLY A 18 -6.30 15.49 -11.55
N MET A 19 -5.65 15.57 -10.38
CA MET A 19 -4.85 14.48 -9.81
C MET A 19 -5.67 13.58 -8.89
N LYS A 20 -5.24 12.33 -8.75
CA LYS A 20 -5.63 11.43 -7.67
C LYS A 20 -4.53 11.43 -6.60
N VAL A 21 -4.92 11.11 -5.36
CA VAL A 21 -4.00 11.05 -4.23
C VAL A 21 -3.96 9.66 -3.62
N ILE A 22 -2.77 9.22 -3.23
CA ILE A 22 -2.54 8.11 -2.33
C ILE A 22 -2.30 8.71 -0.95
N VAL A 23 -3.07 8.28 0.04
CA VAL A 23 -3.03 8.88 1.37
C VAL A 23 -2.24 7.99 2.31
N ARG A 24 -1.18 8.51 2.92
CA ARG A 24 -0.42 7.87 4.00
C ARG A 24 -0.23 8.84 5.16
N GLY A 25 -0.68 8.48 6.35
CA GLY A 25 -0.39 9.23 7.57
C GLY A 25 0.94 8.77 8.19
N SER A 26 1.70 9.73 8.76
CA SER A 26 2.88 9.42 9.57
C SER A 26 3.03 10.46 10.66
N TYR A 27 3.44 10.02 11.86
CA TYR A 27 3.73 10.93 12.98
C TYR A 27 5.18 11.40 13.00
N GLY A 28 6.06 10.67 12.33
CA GLY A 28 7.47 11.01 12.29
C GLY A 28 8.32 9.96 11.58
N PHE A 29 9.61 10.24 11.54
CA PHE A 29 10.55 9.40 10.79
C PHE A 29 11.66 8.84 11.69
N ARG A 30 11.92 9.48 12.83
CA ARG A 30 13.04 9.14 13.71
C ARG A 30 12.68 9.43 15.17
N GLY A 31 13.23 8.64 16.08
CA GLY A 31 13.15 8.84 17.51
C GLY A 31 14.24 9.79 18.05
N PRO A 32 14.40 9.85 19.37
CA PRO A 32 15.46 10.63 20.02
C PRO A 32 16.84 10.30 19.45
N GLY A 33 17.67 11.32 19.25
CA GLY A 33 19.00 11.14 18.66
C GLY A 33 19.04 10.93 17.15
N GLY A 34 17.87 10.95 16.47
CA GLY A 34 17.78 10.79 15.02
C GLY A 34 17.80 9.33 14.55
N ASP A 35 17.70 8.37 15.46
CA ASP A 35 17.62 6.95 15.17
C ASP A 35 16.16 6.49 15.04
N TYR A 36 15.81 5.87 13.92
CA TYR A 36 14.45 5.36 13.69
C TYR A 36 14.11 4.16 14.58
N THR A 37 15.11 3.42 15.09
CA THR A 37 14.89 2.28 15.99
C THR A 37 14.46 2.70 17.40
N THR A 38 14.65 3.98 17.75
CA THR A 38 14.19 4.58 19.01
C THR A 38 12.88 5.37 18.87
N TYR A 39 12.22 5.24 17.72
CA TYR A 39 10.92 5.87 17.47
C TYR A 39 9.84 5.24 18.34
N GLU A 40 8.98 6.06 18.91
CA GLU A 40 7.83 5.62 19.69
C GLU A 40 6.53 6.11 19.04
N ASP A 41 5.61 5.20 18.86
CA ASP A 41 4.26 5.54 18.39
C ASP A 41 3.47 6.33 19.43
N PRO A 42 2.61 7.27 19.03
CA PRO A 42 1.57 7.78 19.91
C PRO A 42 0.66 6.64 20.41
N PRO A 43 0.02 6.80 21.59
CA PRO A 43 -0.97 5.84 22.05
C PRO A 43 -2.04 5.57 21.00
N LEU A 44 -2.45 4.31 20.82
CA LEU A 44 -3.47 3.88 19.85
C LEU A 44 -4.76 4.72 19.96
N ALA A 45 -5.17 5.10 21.16
CA ALA A 45 -6.33 5.97 21.37
C ALA A 45 -6.20 7.35 20.69
N ASN A 46 -4.99 7.89 20.65
CA ASN A 46 -4.73 9.16 19.95
C ASN A 46 -4.79 8.98 18.43
N MET A 47 -4.20 7.89 17.91
CA MET A 47 -4.28 7.58 16.47
C MET A 47 -5.72 7.44 16.02
N ARG A 48 -6.54 6.69 16.75
CA ARG A 48 -7.96 6.50 16.46
C ARG A 48 -8.70 7.83 16.41
N ARG A 49 -8.51 8.69 17.41
CA ARG A 49 -9.10 10.03 17.44
C ARG A 49 -8.68 10.89 16.24
N HIS A 50 -7.43 10.80 15.81
CA HIS A 50 -6.96 11.56 14.64
C HIS A 50 -7.60 11.05 13.34
N ILE A 51 -7.77 9.73 13.20
CA ILE A 51 -8.50 9.13 12.08
C ILE A 51 -9.96 9.59 12.07
N GLU A 52 -10.64 9.60 13.23
CA GLU A 52 -12.00 10.11 13.37
C GLU A 52 -12.14 11.57 12.95
N GLN A 53 -11.12 12.40 13.24
CA GLN A 53 -11.09 13.80 12.81
C GLN A 53 -10.85 13.95 11.30
N LEU A 54 -10.11 13.04 10.68
CA LEU A 54 -9.83 13.04 9.24
C LEU A 54 -10.97 12.44 8.42
N ALA A 55 -11.77 11.54 8.99
CA ALA A 55 -12.80 10.80 8.27
C ALA A 55 -13.81 11.68 7.49
N PRO A 56 -14.30 12.82 8.03
CA PRO A 56 -15.17 13.72 7.25
C PRO A 56 -14.47 14.30 6.01
N ILE A 57 -13.17 14.60 6.12
CA ILE A 57 -12.37 15.11 5.00
C ILE A 57 -12.18 14.02 3.95
N PHE A 58 -11.86 12.79 4.37
CA PHE A 58 -11.75 11.64 3.46
C PHE A 58 -13.07 11.38 2.72
N ALA A 59 -14.20 11.46 3.41
CA ALA A 59 -15.51 11.29 2.80
C ALA A 59 -15.82 12.39 1.77
N ALA A 60 -15.50 13.65 2.09
CA ALA A 60 -15.72 14.79 1.19
C ALA A 60 -14.83 14.76 -0.08
N HIS A 61 -13.70 14.05 -0.01
CA HIS A 61 -12.72 13.96 -1.09
C HIS A 61 -12.56 12.53 -1.65
N ALA A 62 -13.53 11.65 -1.39
CA ALA A 62 -13.51 10.26 -1.83
C ALA A 62 -13.35 10.09 -3.36
N ASP A 63 -13.77 11.07 -4.13
CA ASP A 63 -13.66 11.11 -5.59
C ASP A 63 -12.22 11.20 -6.12
N ILE A 64 -11.31 11.81 -5.34
CA ILE A 64 -9.90 11.96 -5.73
C ILE A 64 -8.96 11.03 -4.97
N ILE A 65 -9.41 10.41 -3.89
CA ILE A 65 -8.59 9.44 -3.17
C ILE A 65 -8.58 8.12 -3.94
N ALA A 66 -7.42 7.76 -4.50
CA ALA A 66 -7.23 6.49 -5.19
C ALA A 66 -7.25 5.32 -4.20
N LEU A 67 -6.46 5.44 -3.12
CA LEU A 67 -6.31 4.44 -2.07
C LEU A 67 -5.64 5.05 -0.83
N PHE A 68 -5.58 4.28 0.24
CA PHE A 68 -4.80 4.58 1.43
C PHE A 68 -3.68 3.55 1.58
N GLU A 69 -2.49 4.00 1.95
CA GLU A 69 -1.51 3.13 2.60
C GLU A 69 -1.75 3.22 4.10
N ALA A 70 -1.77 2.10 4.81
CA ALA A 70 -2.27 2.02 6.18
C ALA A 70 -1.59 2.98 7.17
N GLY A 71 -0.35 3.36 6.94
CA GLY A 71 0.35 4.44 7.61
C GLY A 71 0.29 4.42 9.14
N PHE A 72 0.54 5.57 9.76
CA PHE A 72 0.40 5.92 11.18
C PHE A 72 1.31 5.17 12.15
N ILE A 73 1.53 3.87 11.98
CA ILE A 73 2.30 3.01 12.87
C ILE A 73 3.75 2.96 12.41
N GLY A 74 4.68 3.18 13.32
CA GLY A 74 6.11 3.10 13.08
C GLY A 74 6.70 4.31 12.33
N PRO A 75 8.02 4.37 12.21
CA PRO A 75 8.70 5.37 11.40
C PRO A 75 8.14 5.36 9.98
N TRP A 76 7.93 6.54 9.39
CA TRP A 76 7.30 6.74 8.06
C TRP A 76 5.90 6.15 7.90
N GLY A 77 5.31 5.57 8.96
CA GLY A 77 4.07 4.82 8.87
C GLY A 77 4.26 3.43 8.24
N GLU A 78 5.43 2.81 8.40
CA GLU A 78 5.81 1.57 7.72
C GLU A 78 5.68 0.30 8.58
N TRP A 79 5.05 0.39 9.74
CA TRP A 79 4.71 -0.74 10.58
C TRP A 79 5.91 -1.58 11.06
N HIS A 80 7.03 -0.92 11.37
CA HIS A 80 8.22 -1.57 11.94
C HIS A 80 8.78 -0.78 13.12
N SER A 81 9.71 -1.40 13.85
CA SER A 81 10.56 -0.78 14.90
C SER A 81 9.81 -0.17 16.08
N THR A 82 8.55 -0.53 16.33
CA THR A 82 7.77 -0.06 17.47
C THR A 82 7.07 -1.20 18.19
N GLN A 83 6.66 -0.97 19.44
CA GLN A 83 5.91 -1.95 20.21
C GLN A 83 4.53 -2.20 19.59
N LEU A 84 3.86 -1.15 19.09
CA LEU A 84 2.54 -1.25 18.47
C LEU A 84 2.60 -2.08 17.19
N ALA A 85 3.62 -1.91 16.36
CA ALA A 85 3.82 -2.71 15.15
C ALA A 85 4.02 -4.21 15.46
N ASN A 86 4.52 -4.54 16.65
CA ASN A 86 4.73 -5.92 17.10
C ASN A 86 3.55 -6.48 17.92
N ASP A 87 2.54 -5.67 18.23
CA ASP A 87 1.33 -6.08 18.96
C ASP A 87 0.19 -6.33 17.95
N MET A 88 -0.08 -7.60 17.67
CA MET A 88 -1.06 -7.98 16.64
C MET A 88 -2.49 -7.59 16.99
N ASP A 89 -2.86 -7.56 18.27
CA ASP A 89 -4.21 -7.17 18.68
C ASP A 89 -4.43 -5.66 18.52
N GLN A 90 -3.41 -4.86 18.84
CA GLN A 90 -3.46 -3.42 18.57
C GLN A 90 -3.39 -3.12 17.07
N SER A 91 -2.56 -3.82 16.32
CA SER A 91 -2.46 -3.72 14.86
C SER A 91 -3.80 -4.04 14.17
N ARG A 92 -4.46 -5.12 14.59
CA ARG A 92 -5.80 -5.49 14.12
C ARG A 92 -6.83 -4.42 14.46
N THR A 93 -6.86 -3.96 15.72
CA THR A 93 -7.76 -2.91 16.17
C THR A 93 -7.57 -1.62 15.37
N PHE A 94 -6.33 -1.24 15.10
CA PHE A 94 -6.01 -0.07 14.31
C PHE A 94 -6.50 -0.20 12.86
N LEU A 95 -6.18 -1.31 12.18
CA LEU A 95 -6.55 -1.50 10.78
C LEU A 95 -8.07 -1.51 10.57
N HIS A 96 -8.81 -2.21 11.44
CA HIS A 96 -10.27 -2.19 11.37
C HIS A 96 -10.82 -0.78 11.61
N HIS A 97 -10.28 -0.04 12.58
CA HIS A 97 -10.70 1.34 12.82
C HIS A 97 -10.44 2.25 11.60
N LEU A 98 -9.29 2.09 10.92
CA LEU A 98 -8.98 2.82 9.69
C LEU A 98 -9.96 2.46 8.57
N LEU A 99 -10.27 1.18 8.38
CA LEU A 99 -11.25 0.70 7.40
C LEU A 99 -12.65 1.28 7.64
N ASP A 100 -13.07 1.40 8.89
CA ASP A 100 -14.38 1.95 9.27
C ASP A 100 -14.50 3.46 9.01
N HIS A 101 -13.35 4.17 8.95
CA HIS A 101 -13.29 5.63 8.80
C HIS A 101 -12.74 6.09 7.44
N THR A 102 -12.53 5.17 6.51
CA THR A 102 -12.17 5.45 5.11
C THR A 102 -13.34 5.15 4.17
N PRO A 103 -13.44 5.85 3.02
CA PRO A 103 -14.51 5.58 2.04
C PRO A 103 -14.55 4.11 1.65
N ARG A 104 -15.75 3.51 1.64
CA ARG A 104 -15.91 2.06 1.42
C ARG A 104 -15.41 1.56 0.08
N GLN A 105 -15.38 2.42 -0.93
CA GLN A 105 -14.85 2.11 -2.25
C GLN A 105 -13.31 2.15 -2.33
N SER A 106 -12.64 2.71 -1.31
CA SER A 106 -11.18 2.82 -1.29
C SER A 106 -10.57 1.59 -0.62
N MET A 107 -9.47 1.11 -1.17
CA MET A 107 -8.63 0.11 -0.51
C MET A 107 -7.67 0.75 0.47
N VAL A 108 -7.30 -0.01 1.49
CA VAL A 108 -6.25 0.30 2.46
C VAL A 108 -5.14 -0.73 2.29
N LEU A 109 -3.93 -0.30 1.99
CA LEU A 109 -2.81 -1.19 1.71
C LEU A 109 -1.95 -1.35 2.96
N VAL A 110 -1.55 -2.58 3.25
CA VAL A 110 -0.58 -2.91 4.31
C VAL A 110 0.76 -3.29 3.70
N ARG A 111 1.85 -3.00 4.43
CA ARG A 111 3.20 -3.20 3.91
C ARG A 111 3.61 -4.68 3.83
N TYR A 112 3.27 -5.48 4.82
CA TYR A 112 3.74 -6.87 4.91
C TYR A 112 2.62 -7.84 4.54
N PRO A 113 2.85 -8.82 3.67
CA PRO A 113 1.87 -9.89 3.42
C PRO A 113 1.49 -10.63 4.70
N LEU A 114 2.49 -10.99 5.52
CA LEU A 114 2.28 -11.65 6.81
C LEU A 114 1.36 -10.84 7.74
N LEU A 115 1.43 -9.52 7.74
CA LEU A 115 0.56 -8.67 8.57
C LEU A 115 -0.93 -8.88 8.23
N LYS A 116 -1.28 -8.87 6.94
CA LYS A 116 -2.66 -9.16 6.52
C LYS A 116 -3.08 -10.56 6.90
N GLN A 117 -2.23 -11.56 6.65
CA GLN A 117 -2.49 -12.96 6.99
C GLN A 117 -2.76 -13.13 8.49
N GLN A 118 -2.01 -12.46 9.36
CA GLN A 118 -2.19 -12.51 10.80
C GLN A 118 -3.42 -11.74 11.28
N ILE A 119 -3.74 -10.59 10.69
CA ILE A 119 -4.94 -9.83 11.04
C ILE A 119 -6.21 -10.60 10.68
N PHE A 120 -6.23 -11.26 9.52
CA PHE A 120 -7.36 -12.06 9.04
C PHE A 120 -7.16 -13.56 9.27
N ALA A 121 -6.39 -13.93 10.32
CA ALA A 121 -6.17 -15.31 10.70
C ALA A 121 -7.48 -16.01 11.07
N THR A 122 -7.60 -17.28 10.67
CA THR A 122 -8.70 -18.19 11.02
C THR A 122 -8.17 -19.34 11.86
N GLY A 123 -9.04 -20.23 12.33
CA GLY A 123 -8.62 -21.39 13.11
C GLY A 123 -7.70 -22.38 12.39
N SER A 124 -7.60 -22.30 11.06
CA SER A 124 -6.81 -23.23 10.21
C SER A 124 -5.92 -22.55 9.17
N GLY A 125 -5.79 -21.22 9.21
CA GLY A 125 -5.02 -20.44 8.25
C GLY A 125 -5.39 -18.97 8.31
N PHE A 126 -5.63 -18.34 7.17
CA PHE A 126 -6.08 -16.96 7.07
C PHE A 126 -7.06 -16.79 5.90
N GLU A 127 -7.88 -15.75 5.97
CA GLU A 127 -8.73 -15.36 4.87
C GLU A 127 -7.90 -14.72 3.75
N GLN A 128 -8.14 -15.16 2.53
CA GLN A 128 -7.52 -14.62 1.31
C GLN A 128 -8.59 -14.05 0.39
N VAL A 129 -8.25 -12.98 -0.34
CA VAL A 129 -9.15 -12.46 -1.36
C VAL A 129 -9.07 -13.35 -2.60
N ARG A 130 -10.23 -13.78 -3.06
CA ARG A 130 -10.46 -14.58 -4.26
C ARG A 130 -11.67 -14.02 -5.00
N LEU A 131 -11.90 -14.45 -6.22
CA LEU A 131 -13.05 -14.00 -7.00
C LEU A 131 -14.39 -14.08 -6.23
N ALA A 132 -14.55 -15.07 -5.35
CA ALA A 132 -15.79 -15.30 -4.61
C ALA A 132 -16.10 -14.21 -3.55
N ASN A 133 -15.08 -13.56 -2.98
CA ASN A 133 -15.22 -12.51 -1.97
C ASN A 133 -14.63 -11.16 -2.40
N ALA A 134 -14.03 -11.09 -3.59
CA ALA A 134 -13.54 -9.85 -4.15
C ALA A 134 -14.66 -8.81 -4.29
N TYR A 135 -14.32 -7.56 -4.04
CA TYR A 135 -15.25 -6.41 -4.17
C TYR A 135 -16.51 -6.48 -3.27
N SER A 136 -16.55 -7.41 -2.30
CA SER A 136 -17.68 -7.57 -1.39
C SER A 136 -17.88 -6.38 -0.42
N GLY A 137 -16.84 -5.57 -0.22
CA GLY A 137 -16.81 -4.51 0.80
C GLY A 137 -16.50 -5.03 2.21
N GLU A 138 -16.31 -6.35 2.38
CA GLU A 138 -15.82 -6.93 3.62
C GLU A 138 -14.39 -6.45 3.94
N PRO A 139 -14.01 -6.36 5.21
CA PRO A 139 -12.70 -5.85 5.61
C PRO A 139 -11.52 -6.49 4.85
N VAL A 140 -11.48 -7.82 4.73
CA VAL A 140 -10.41 -8.53 4.02
C VAL A 140 -10.31 -8.13 2.56
N ALA A 141 -11.46 -7.93 1.88
CA ALA A 141 -11.53 -7.57 0.47
C ALA A 141 -11.14 -6.11 0.20
N ARG A 142 -11.10 -5.28 1.24
CA ARG A 142 -10.67 -3.87 1.17
C ARG A 142 -9.21 -3.67 1.52
N VAL A 143 -8.50 -4.71 1.93
CA VAL A 143 -7.07 -4.62 2.26
C VAL A 143 -6.25 -5.16 1.09
N GLY A 144 -5.42 -4.30 0.50
CA GLY A 144 -4.40 -4.64 -0.49
C GLY A 144 -3.00 -4.58 0.13
N HIS A 145 -1.99 -4.45 -0.71
CA HIS A 145 -0.60 -4.48 -0.29
C HIS A 145 0.23 -3.36 -0.92
N HIS A 146 1.22 -2.86 -0.17
CA HIS A 146 2.29 -2.03 -0.71
C HIS A 146 3.65 -2.54 -0.21
N ASN A 147 4.71 -2.17 -0.92
CA ASN A 147 6.08 -2.53 -0.56
C ASN A 147 6.97 -1.29 -0.70
N ASP A 148 7.53 -0.81 0.42
CA ASP A 148 8.34 0.40 0.45
C ASP A 148 9.82 0.15 0.11
N CYS A 149 10.19 -1.11 -0.16
CA CYS A 149 11.53 -1.51 -0.58
C CYS A 149 11.47 -2.60 -1.67
N LEU A 150 10.51 -2.47 -2.58
CA LEU A 150 10.27 -3.43 -3.66
C LEU A 150 11.55 -3.68 -4.47
N LEU A 151 11.91 -4.97 -4.64
CA LEU A 151 13.08 -5.42 -5.41
C LEU A 151 14.42 -4.86 -4.92
N SER A 152 14.52 -4.43 -3.66
CA SER A 152 15.68 -3.70 -3.16
C SER A 152 16.64 -4.53 -2.31
N SER A 153 16.33 -5.79 -2.08
CA SER A 153 17.20 -6.83 -1.51
C SER A 153 16.58 -8.21 -1.76
N ALA A 154 17.22 -9.28 -1.28
CA ALA A 154 16.71 -10.65 -1.41
C ALA A 154 15.36 -10.88 -0.68
N ASP A 155 15.06 -10.07 0.33
CA ASP A 155 13.82 -10.12 1.13
C ASP A 155 13.03 -8.80 1.10
N ASP A 156 13.35 -7.92 0.15
CA ASP A 156 12.82 -6.56 0.04
C ASP A 156 12.95 -5.78 1.37
N VAL A 157 14.18 -5.80 1.91
CA VAL A 157 14.57 -5.14 3.17
C VAL A 157 13.61 -5.48 4.31
N GLY A 158 13.35 -6.79 4.46
CA GLY A 158 12.49 -7.33 5.51
C GLY A 158 10.99 -7.14 5.27
N THR A 159 10.56 -6.96 4.04
CA THR A 159 9.14 -7.05 3.68
C THR A 159 8.68 -8.51 3.70
N TYR A 160 9.51 -9.41 3.20
CA TYR A 160 9.31 -10.86 3.16
C TYR A 160 10.10 -11.58 4.27
N ASP A 161 9.94 -12.90 4.38
CA ASP A 161 10.67 -13.78 5.31
C ASP A 161 10.53 -13.40 6.79
N ARG A 162 9.37 -12.89 7.21
CA ARG A 162 9.10 -12.43 8.57
C ARG A 162 8.63 -13.53 9.54
N GLY A 163 8.91 -14.81 9.20
CA GLY A 163 8.55 -15.97 10.03
C GLY A 163 7.22 -16.63 9.64
N GLY A 164 6.63 -16.21 8.51
CA GLY A 164 5.52 -16.89 7.84
C GLY A 164 6.01 -17.82 6.72
N MET A 165 5.58 -17.54 5.49
CA MET A 165 6.13 -18.13 4.27
C MET A 165 7.49 -17.50 3.96
N ASP A 166 8.32 -18.22 3.18
CA ASP A 166 9.51 -17.63 2.56
C ASP A 166 9.09 -16.62 1.45
N ARG A 167 10.06 -15.87 0.90
CA ARG A 167 9.79 -14.90 -0.15
C ARG A 167 9.01 -15.50 -1.33
N ALA A 168 9.39 -16.69 -1.78
CA ALA A 168 8.72 -17.33 -2.92
C ALA A 168 7.26 -17.66 -2.62
N GLY A 169 6.96 -18.13 -1.40
CA GLY A 169 5.61 -18.40 -0.92
C GLY A 169 4.79 -17.12 -0.78
N GLU A 170 5.38 -16.03 -0.27
CA GLU A 170 4.69 -14.73 -0.13
C GLU A 170 4.44 -14.06 -1.48
N VAL A 171 5.37 -14.14 -2.44
CA VAL A 171 5.17 -13.68 -3.81
C VAL A 171 4.06 -14.50 -4.50
N ALA A 172 4.02 -15.82 -4.32
CA ALA A 172 2.96 -16.65 -4.86
C ALA A 172 1.58 -16.33 -4.24
N TYR A 173 1.53 -16.08 -2.93
CA TYR A 173 0.32 -15.60 -2.26
C TYR A 173 -0.14 -14.24 -2.82
N LEU A 174 0.78 -13.29 -2.96
CA LEU A 174 0.47 -11.98 -3.53
C LEU A 174 0.00 -12.07 -4.98
N ALA A 175 0.61 -12.92 -5.81
CA ALA A 175 0.22 -13.12 -7.21
C ALA A 175 -1.24 -13.54 -7.36
N GLU A 176 -1.74 -14.38 -6.44
CA GLU A 176 -3.16 -14.77 -6.41
C GLU A 176 -4.06 -13.64 -5.90
N GLU A 177 -3.65 -12.94 -4.85
CA GLU A 177 -4.48 -11.95 -4.17
C GLU A 177 -4.58 -10.63 -4.95
N THR A 178 -3.50 -10.22 -5.59
CA THR A 178 -3.43 -8.98 -6.38
C THR A 178 -4.17 -9.03 -7.72
N LEU A 179 -4.68 -10.21 -8.11
CA LEU A 179 -5.72 -10.28 -9.14
C LEU A 179 -6.99 -9.51 -8.75
N HIS A 180 -7.21 -9.28 -7.46
CA HIS A 180 -8.44 -8.71 -6.91
C HIS A 180 -8.20 -7.53 -5.98
N THR A 181 -6.96 -7.27 -5.58
CA THR A 181 -6.58 -6.18 -4.69
C THR A 181 -5.46 -5.35 -5.30
N VAL A 182 -5.34 -4.11 -4.86
CA VAL A 182 -4.26 -3.24 -5.33
C VAL A 182 -2.94 -3.65 -4.70
N PHE A 183 -1.89 -3.64 -5.52
CA PHE A 183 -0.49 -3.71 -5.11
C PHE A 183 0.29 -2.54 -5.69
N GLY A 184 1.21 -1.97 -4.92
CA GLY A 184 2.11 -0.92 -5.37
C GLY A 184 3.21 -0.64 -4.37
N GLY A 185 3.86 0.51 -4.47
CA GLY A 185 4.91 0.89 -3.53
C GLY A 185 6.07 1.65 -4.16
N GLU A 186 7.27 1.41 -3.65
CA GLU A 186 8.50 2.05 -4.11
C GLU A 186 9.72 1.15 -3.96
N THR A 187 10.77 1.43 -4.71
CA THR A 187 12.10 0.84 -4.50
C THR A 187 12.84 1.64 -3.42
N CYS A 188 13.80 1.06 -2.69
CA CYS A 188 14.56 1.81 -1.68
C CYS A 188 16.08 1.70 -1.82
N ALA A 189 16.57 0.81 -2.67
CA ALA A 189 17.99 0.64 -2.97
C ALA A 189 18.17 0.00 -4.35
N ASP A 190 19.33 0.23 -4.97
CA ASP A 190 19.75 -0.51 -6.17
C ASP A 190 20.16 -1.94 -5.79
N PHE A 191 19.60 -2.92 -6.48
CA PHE A 191 19.84 -4.35 -6.26
C PHE A 191 19.60 -5.14 -7.57
N GLU A 192 20.10 -6.36 -7.66
CA GLU A 192 19.96 -7.19 -8.87
C GLU A 192 18.50 -7.53 -9.23
N LEU A 193 17.60 -7.65 -8.24
CA LEU A 193 16.18 -7.90 -8.51
C LEU A 193 15.47 -6.72 -9.19
N ASN A 194 16.02 -5.49 -9.08
CA ASN A 194 15.51 -4.36 -9.86
C ASN A 194 16.28 -4.09 -11.16
N ASP A 195 17.03 -5.07 -11.69
CA ASP A 195 17.43 -5.06 -13.09
C ASP A 195 16.20 -5.22 -13.98
N CYS A 196 16.27 -4.74 -15.24
CA CYS A 196 15.09 -4.67 -16.11
C CYS A 196 14.32 -5.99 -16.25
N ALA A 197 15.00 -7.12 -16.45
CA ALA A 197 14.32 -8.39 -16.70
C ALA A 197 13.58 -8.91 -15.46
N PRO A 198 14.23 -9.10 -14.28
CA PRO A 198 13.52 -9.55 -13.09
C PRO A 198 12.48 -8.53 -12.60
N ALA A 199 12.74 -7.22 -12.71
CA ALA A 199 11.75 -6.20 -12.33
C ALA A 199 10.47 -6.30 -13.17
N LEU A 200 10.56 -6.38 -14.48
CA LEU A 200 9.39 -6.51 -15.36
C LEU A 200 8.61 -7.79 -15.10
N GLU A 201 9.29 -8.90 -14.79
CA GLU A 201 8.66 -10.18 -14.45
C GLU A 201 7.91 -10.10 -13.13
N GLU A 202 8.53 -9.61 -12.05
CA GLU A 202 7.90 -9.56 -10.73
C GLU A 202 6.79 -8.50 -10.67
N LEU A 203 6.97 -7.32 -11.26
CA LEU A 203 5.92 -6.31 -11.35
C LEU A 203 4.67 -6.84 -12.08
N ALA A 204 4.86 -7.65 -13.12
CA ALA A 204 3.76 -8.31 -13.83
C ALA A 204 3.11 -9.40 -12.97
N THR A 205 3.89 -10.22 -12.28
CA THR A 205 3.42 -11.29 -11.38
C THR A 205 2.58 -10.72 -10.24
N LEU A 206 2.97 -9.57 -9.69
CA LEU A 206 2.27 -8.90 -8.59
C LEU A 206 1.14 -7.96 -9.07
N HIS A 207 0.83 -7.92 -10.36
CA HIS A 207 -0.21 -7.05 -10.94
C HIS A 207 -0.08 -5.59 -10.45
N THR A 208 1.17 -5.09 -10.44
CA THR A 208 1.52 -3.80 -9.81
C THR A 208 0.72 -2.66 -10.43
N SER A 209 0.02 -1.92 -9.58
CA SER A 209 -0.90 -0.86 -9.99
C SER A 209 -0.25 0.52 -10.04
N TYR A 210 0.68 0.78 -9.14
CA TYR A 210 1.41 2.07 -9.07
C TYR A 210 2.80 1.89 -8.49
N LEU A 211 3.69 2.83 -8.80
CA LEU A 211 5.02 2.97 -8.20
C LEU A 211 5.31 4.44 -7.93
N ASN A 212 5.98 4.73 -6.81
CA ASN A 212 6.52 6.04 -6.53
C ASN A 212 7.76 6.29 -7.40
N SER A 213 7.63 7.10 -8.44
CA SER A 213 8.74 7.44 -9.35
C SER A 213 9.79 8.38 -8.73
N GLY A 214 9.50 8.97 -7.57
CA GLY A 214 10.43 9.81 -6.81
C GLY A 214 11.45 9.01 -6.00
N TRP A 215 11.23 7.71 -5.81
CA TRP A 215 12.05 6.85 -4.97
C TRP A 215 12.21 5.43 -5.55
N HIS A 216 13.35 4.82 -5.60
CA HIS A 216 14.71 5.33 -5.35
C HIS A 216 15.27 5.95 -6.64
N PRO A 217 15.88 7.13 -6.59
CA PRO A 217 16.29 7.84 -7.83
C PRO A 217 17.33 7.09 -8.66
N ASP A 218 18.19 6.27 -8.04
CA ASP A 218 19.20 5.52 -8.80
C ASP A 218 18.58 4.32 -9.52
N VAL A 219 17.53 3.70 -9.00
CA VAL A 219 16.75 2.67 -9.68
C VAL A 219 16.01 3.26 -10.88
N MET A 220 15.39 4.43 -10.71
CA MET A 220 14.75 5.14 -11.83
C MET A 220 15.74 5.48 -12.95
N LYS A 221 16.93 5.95 -12.59
CA LYS A 221 18.03 6.20 -13.57
C LYS A 221 18.52 4.91 -14.23
N LYS A 222 18.63 3.81 -13.46
CA LYS A 222 18.99 2.48 -13.96
C LYS A 222 17.99 2.01 -15.01
N TRP A 223 16.69 2.03 -14.71
CA TRP A 223 15.64 1.64 -15.66
C TRP A 223 15.61 2.52 -16.92
N ALA A 224 15.85 3.83 -16.75
CA ALA A 224 15.95 4.74 -17.90
C ALA A 224 17.18 4.44 -18.78
N ARG A 225 18.35 4.22 -18.18
CA ARG A 225 19.59 3.88 -18.87
C ARG A 225 19.48 2.54 -19.60
N ASP A 226 18.89 1.54 -18.95
CA ASP A 226 18.82 0.16 -19.44
C ASP A 226 17.57 -0.09 -20.33
N GLY A 227 16.72 0.95 -20.50
CA GLY A 227 15.67 1.00 -21.52
C GLY A 227 14.34 0.39 -21.12
N CYS A 228 14.11 0.02 -19.84
CA CYS A 228 12.84 -0.56 -19.39
C CYS A 228 11.90 0.40 -18.65
N LEU A 229 12.31 1.63 -18.34
CA LEU A 229 11.47 2.56 -17.56
C LEU A 229 10.11 2.81 -18.24
N GLU A 230 10.10 2.98 -19.55
CA GLU A 230 8.88 3.21 -20.31
C GLU A 230 7.96 1.98 -20.31
N ASP A 231 8.55 0.78 -20.36
CA ASP A 231 7.80 -0.47 -20.24
C ASP A 231 7.18 -0.64 -18.84
N VAL A 232 7.94 -0.33 -17.79
CA VAL A 232 7.41 -0.30 -16.41
C VAL A 232 6.22 0.66 -16.36
N GLN A 233 6.37 1.92 -16.78
CA GLN A 233 5.31 2.93 -16.73
C GLN A 233 4.05 2.52 -17.50
N ARG A 234 4.21 1.88 -18.67
CA ARG A 234 3.07 1.45 -19.49
C ARG A 234 2.33 0.24 -18.94
N ARG A 235 2.99 -0.58 -18.12
CA ARG A 235 2.41 -1.83 -17.60
C ARG A 235 1.80 -1.69 -16.21
N LEU A 236 1.94 -0.54 -15.56
CA LEU A 236 1.30 -0.28 -14.27
C LEU A 236 -0.21 -0.15 -14.43
N GLY A 237 -0.95 -0.71 -13.46
CA GLY A 237 -2.40 -0.60 -13.39
C GLY A 237 -3.15 -1.49 -14.38
N ALA A 238 -4.45 -1.22 -14.52
CA ALA A 238 -5.34 -2.01 -15.36
C ALA A 238 -5.30 -1.55 -16.81
N HIS A 239 -5.21 -2.50 -17.74
CA HIS A 239 -5.32 -2.27 -19.16
C HIS A 239 -6.74 -2.59 -19.64
N LEU A 240 -7.47 -1.57 -20.08
CA LEU A 240 -8.81 -1.74 -20.64
C LEU A 240 -8.72 -2.02 -22.14
N VAL A 241 -9.23 -3.17 -22.58
CA VAL A 241 -9.26 -3.57 -23.98
C VAL A 241 -10.70 -3.77 -24.42
N LEU A 242 -11.13 -3.04 -25.47
CA LEU A 242 -12.42 -3.26 -26.08
C LEU A 242 -12.34 -4.43 -27.05
N HIS A 243 -12.88 -5.59 -26.67
CA HIS A 243 -12.90 -6.78 -27.52
C HIS A 243 -14.06 -6.81 -28.50
N GLU A 244 -15.21 -6.26 -28.13
CA GLU A 244 -16.40 -6.26 -28.96
C GLU A 244 -17.27 -5.03 -28.65
N SER A 245 -17.88 -4.45 -29.71
CA SER A 245 -18.91 -3.42 -29.58
C SER A 245 -20.10 -3.82 -30.41
N ARG A 246 -21.29 -3.88 -29.79
CA ARG A 246 -22.57 -4.14 -30.47
C ARG A 246 -23.42 -2.88 -30.46
N ILE A 247 -23.59 -2.28 -31.61
CA ILE A 247 -24.45 -1.09 -31.79
C ILE A 247 -25.79 -1.60 -32.37
N PRO A 248 -26.93 -1.39 -31.67
CA PRO A 248 -28.22 -1.73 -32.21
C PRO A 248 -28.45 -1.00 -33.55
N ALA A 249 -28.96 -1.70 -34.54
CA ALA A 249 -29.44 -1.05 -35.75
C ALA A 249 -30.62 -0.15 -35.40
N GLN A 250 -30.62 1.08 -35.89
CA GLN A 250 -31.74 2.02 -35.77
C GLN A 250 -32.91 1.61 -36.61
#